data_68ac51359f323973df83687126e8c40a
#
_entry.id   68ac51359f323973df83687126e8c40a
#
_cell.length_a   1.000
_cell.length_b   1.000
_cell.length_c   1.000
_cell.angle_alpha   90.00
_cell.angle_beta   90.00
_cell.angle_gamma   90.00
#
_symmetry.space_group_name_H-M   'P 1'
#
loop_
_entity.id
_entity.type
_entity.pdbx_description
1 polymer ?
#
loop_
_entity_poly.entity_id
_entity_poly.type
_entity_poly.pdbx_seq_one_letter_code
_entity_poly.pdbx_strand_id
1 'polypeptide(L)'
;MKRIIVILLCITLVGGMVMTAHADESTLDFFKGLNFDDGLSVVVEVFQRFPLQYGTTLGLDGHPQIRPIEFKFEEDGVLYFDTVTFYTSYRELQAHPYIQLCVCDQETMTYVRLSGKVNFTTDQSIIDRCFEASPVLTSQFGNHRDVVIGYYLTEVWAEFASFSDELPNKSWKLLNKYDIAE
;
A
#
# COMPACT_ATOMS: atom_id res chain seq x y z
N MET A 1 -32.95 -54.21 -49.31
CA MET A 1 -32.37 -52.90 -49.06
C MET A 1 -32.28 -52.68 -47.53
N LYS A 2 -31.12 -52.95 -46.96
CA LYS A 2 -30.88 -52.79 -45.50
C LYS A 2 -30.31 -51.39 -45.24
N ARG A 3 -31.01 -50.56 -44.49
CA ARG A 3 -30.54 -49.25 -44.05
C ARG A 3 -29.67 -49.44 -42.81
N ILE A 4 -28.42 -49.12 -42.92
CA ILE A 4 -27.48 -49.08 -41.81
C ILE A 4 -27.63 -47.70 -41.16
N ILE A 5 -28.08 -47.67 -39.90
CA ILE A 5 -28.11 -46.46 -39.07
C ILE A 5 -26.76 -46.38 -38.35
N VAL A 6 -25.97 -45.40 -38.72
CA VAL A 6 -24.73 -45.07 -38.02
C VAL A 6 -25.09 -44.12 -36.86
N ILE A 7 -25.01 -44.61 -35.62
CA ILE A 7 -25.16 -43.79 -34.42
C ILE A 7 -23.80 -43.19 -34.15
N LEU A 8 -23.69 -41.86 -34.36
CA LEU A 8 -22.52 -41.09 -34.00
C LEU A 8 -22.59 -40.78 -32.50
N LEU A 9 -21.75 -41.43 -31.69
CA LEU A 9 -21.63 -41.19 -30.26
C LEU A 9 -20.74 -39.97 -30.03
N CYS A 10 -21.34 -38.80 -29.84
CA CYS A 10 -20.61 -37.60 -29.38
C CYS A 10 -20.28 -37.74 -27.90
N ILE A 11 -19.05 -38.11 -27.60
CA ILE A 11 -18.49 -38.03 -26.25
C ILE A 11 -18.09 -36.57 -26.03
N THR A 12 -18.95 -35.80 -25.35
CA THR A 12 -18.58 -34.50 -24.83
C THR A 12 -17.73 -34.71 -23.57
N LEU A 13 -16.41 -34.53 -23.71
CA LEU A 13 -15.50 -34.36 -22.57
C LEU A 13 -15.83 -33.01 -21.90
N VAL A 14 -16.66 -33.05 -20.89
CA VAL A 14 -16.77 -31.93 -19.95
C VAL A 14 -15.52 -31.97 -19.06
N GLY A 15 -14.49 -31.26 -19.52
CA GLY A 15 -13.33 -30.94 -18.67
C GLY A 15 -13.82 -30.08 -17.54
N GLY A 16 -14.08 -30.69 -16.38
CA GLY A 16 -14.34 -29.98 -15.15
C GLY A 16 -13.12 -29.16 -14.78
N MET A 17 -13.15 -27.87 -15.07
CA MET A 17 -12.22 -26.91 -14.50
C MET A 17 -12.52 -26.87 -13.01
N VAL A 18 -11.74 -27.61 -12.22
CA VAL A 18 -11.77 -27.46 -10.76
C VAL A 18 -11.21 -26.07 -10.49
N MET A 19 -12.10 -25.07 -10.41
CA MET A 19 -11.78 -23.81 -9.77
C MET A 19 -11.55 -24.17 -8.29
N THR A 20 -10.29 -24.30 -7.90
CA THR A 20 -9.91 -24.19 -6.52
C THR A 20 -10.28 -22.77 -6.10
N ALA A 21 -11.44 -22.61 -5.48
CA ALA A 21 -11.75 -21.41 -4.71
C ALA A 21 -10.66 -21.35 -3.63
N HIS A 22 -9.65 -20.53 -3.81
CA HIS A 22 -8.87 -20.07 -2.69
C HIS A 22 -9.91 -19.34 -1.83
N ALA A 23 -10.22 -19.90 -0.65
CA ALA A 23 -10.94 -19.17 0.36
C ALA A 23 -10.10 -17.89 0.60
N ASP A 24 -10.66 -16.76 0.28
CA ASP A 24 -10.02 -15.47 0.55
C ASP A 24 -9.86 -15.41 2.06
N GLU A 25 -8.62 -15.32 2.54
CA GLU A 25 -8.30 -15.26 3.96
C GLU A 25 -9.09 -14.10 4.57
N SER A 26 -9.80 -14.36 5.65
CA SER A 26 -10.55 -13.29 6.31
C SER A 26 -9.60 -12.20 6.77
N THR A 27 -10.05 -10.96 6.77
CA THR A 27 -9.21 -9.83 7.22
C THR A 27 -8.74 -10.01 8.66
N LEU A 28 -9.56 -10.62 9.52
CA LEU A 28 -9.17 -10.94 10.89
C LEU A 28 -8.04 -11.98 10.96
N ASP A 29 -8.10 -13.03 10.14
CA ASP A 29 -7.04 -14.05 10.10
C ASP A 29 -5.74 -13.47 9.56
N PHE A 30 -5.80 -12.60 8.55
CA PHE A 30 -4.66 -11.84 8.08
C PHE A 30 -4.01 -11.05 9.23
N PHE A 31 -4.78 -10.27 9.99
CA PHE A 31 -4.24 -9.50 11.12
C PHE A 31 -3.66 -10.39 12.23
N LYS A 32 -4.26 -11.55 12.52
CA LYS A 32 -3.74 -12.52 13.48
C LYS A 32 -2.41 -13.14 13.04
N GLY A 33 -2.15 -13.20 11.74
CA GLY A 33 -0.91 -13.72 11.17
C GLY A 33 0.29 -12.78 11.28
N LEU A 34 0.06 -11.48 11.58
CA LEU A 34 1.13 -10.49 11.63
C LEU A 34 2.12 -10.70 12.78
N ASN A 35 3.39 -10.41 12.52
CA ASN A 35 4.43 -10.44 13.55
C ASN A 35 4.49 -9.09 14.30
N PHE A 36 3.76 -8.97 15.40
CA PHE A 36 3.69 -7.74 16.20
C PHE A 36 4.97 -7.39 16.98
N ASP A 37 6.02 -8.20 16.90
CA ASP A 37 7.35 -7.87 17.43
C ASP A 37 8.18 -7.06 16.42
N ASP A 38 7.76 -7.03 15.14
CA ASP A 38 8.35 -6.25 14.06
C ASP A 38 7.34 -5.24 13.50
N GLY A 39 7.39 -4.02 14.02
CA GLY A 39 6.46 -2.96 13.61
C GLY A 39 6.61 -2.53 12.15
N LEU A 40 7.81 -2.65 11.57
CA LEU A 40 8.03 -2.34 10.15
C LEU A 40 7.32 -3.38 9.26
N SER A 41 7.50 -4.67 9.56
CA SER A 41 6.81 -5.75 8.86
C SER A 41 5.30 -5.57 8.91
N VAL A 42 4.75 -5.26 10.10
CA VAL A 42 3.30 -5.00 10.26
C VAL A 42 2.83 -3.86 9.33
N VAL A 43 3.55 -2.74 9.31
CA VAL A 43 3.16 -1.59 8.44
C VAL A 43 3.22 -1.97 6.98
N VAL A 44 4.29 -2.62 6.54
CA VAL A 44 4.50 -3.01 5.14
C VAL A 44 3.42 -4.00 4.68
N GLU A 45 3.18 -5.05 5.45
CA GLU A 45 2.18 -6.08 5.12
C GLU A 45 0.76 -5.49 5.05
N VAL A 46 0.41 -4.62 6.03
CA VAL A 46 -0.91 -3.96 6.04
C VAL A 46 -1.05 -2.98 4.87
N PHE A 47 -0.03 -2.19 4.55
CA PHE A 47 -0.09 -1.26 3.42
C PHE A 47 -0.13 -1.96 2.06
N GLN A 48 0.49 -3.14 1.95
CA GLN A 48 0.41 -3.98 0.76
C GLN A 48 -0.97 -4.65 0.63
N ARG A 49 -1.55 -5.12 1.74
CA ARG A 49 -2.89 -5.72 1.76
C ARG A 49 -3.99 -4.71 1.45
N PHE A 50 -3.81 -3.46 1.90
CA PHE A 50 -4.72 -2.33 1.71
C PHE A 50 -3.98 -1.21 0.97
N PRO A 51 -3.86 -1.29 -0.36
CA PRO A 51 -2.93 -0.45 -1.12
C PRO A 51 -3.32 1.04 -1.16
N LEU A 52 -4.52 1.39 -0.70
CA LEU A 52 -4.97 2.77 -0.64
C LEU A 52 -4.98 3.25 0.81
N GLN A 53 -4.04 4.08 1.19
CA GLN A 53 -3.98 4.77 2.46
C GLN A 53 -4.62 6.16 2.32
N TYR A 54 -5.15 6.69 3.42
CA TYR A 54 -5.58 8.09 3.49
C TYR A 54 -4.51 8.91 4.20
N GLY A 55 -3.94 9.87 3.46
CA GLY A 55 -2.86 10.72 3.97
C GLY A 55 -3.33 12.13 4.26
N THR A 56 -2.92 12.65 5.42
CA THR A 56 -3.21 14.01 5.87
C THR A 56 -1.95 14.85 5.86
N THR A 57 -2.01 16.02 5.21
CA THR A 57 -1.00 17.08 5.22
C THR A 57 -1.56 18.35 5.83
N LEU A 58 -0.71 19.28 6.24
CA LEU A 58 -1.14 20.63 6.60
C LEU A 58 -1.22 21.49 5.34
N GLY A 59 -2.42 21.96 5.02
CA GLY A 59 -2.64 22.87 3.89
C GLY A 59 -1.90 24.20 4.06
N LEU A 60 -1.63 24.87 2.95
CA LEU A 60 -0.98 26.19 2.95
C LEU A 60 -1.83 27.27 3.63
N ASP A 61 -3.12 27.00 3.80
CA ASP A 61 -4.09 27.83 4.55
C ASP A 61 -4.17 27.47 6.04
N GLY A 62 -3.35 26.50 6.50
CA GLY A 62 -3.32 26.02 7.87
C GLY A 62 -4.40 25.00 8.23
N HIS A 63 -5.22 24.56 7.26
CA HIS A 63 -6.23 23.52 7.49
C HIS A 63 -5.73 22.14 7.06
N PRO A 64 -6.09 21.07 7.78
CA PRO A 64 -5.75 19.70 7.38
C PRO A 64 -6.35 19.35 6.01
N GLN A 65 -5.55 18.72 5.17
CA GLN A 65 -5.95 18.23 3.85
C GLN A 65 -5.78 16.71 3.83
N ILE A 66 -6.84 15.97 3.42
CA ILE A 66 -6.81 14.51 3.33
C ILE A 66 -6.94 14.07 1.87
N ARG A 67 -6.19 13.05 1.49
CA ARG A 67 -6.25 12.46 0.15
C ARG A 67 -5.81 11.00 0.15
N PRO A 68 -6.21 10.21 -0.86
CA PRO A 68 -5.66 8.88 -1.06
C PRO A 68 -4.17 8.99 -1.42
N ILE A 69 -3.38 8.10 -0.83
CA ILE A 69 -1.95 7.92 -1.08
C ILE A 69 -1.70 6.43 -1.24
N GLU A 70 -0.80 6.07 -2.13
CA GLU A 70 -0.40 4.71 -2.37
C GLU A 70 1.04 4.48 -1.87
N PHE A 71 1.21 3.55 -0.94
CA PHE A 71 2.53 3.04 -0.56
C PHE A 71 3.17 2.32 -1.74
N LYS A 72 4.44 2.56 -2.00
CA LYS A 72 5.12 1.98 -3.16
C LYS A 72 5.95 0.75 -2.79
N PHE A 73 6.92 0.93 -1.94
CA PHE A 73 7.80 -0.16 -1.50
C PHE A 73 8.57 0.22 -0.23
N GLU A 74 9.12 -0.79 0.40
CA GLU A 74 10.10 -0.67 1.49
C GLU A 74 11.45 -1.18 0.99
N GLU A 75 12.54 -0.55 1.43
CA GLU A 75 13.89 -1.01 1.23
C GLU A 75 14.80 -0.53 2.38
N ASP A 76 15.52 -1.47 3.00
CA ASP A 76 16.46 -1.20 4.10
C ASP A 76 15.83 -0.41 5.27
N GLY A 77 14.59 -0.71 5.61
CA GLY A 77 13.84 -0.03 6.67
C GLY A 77 13.19 1.30 6.24
N VAL A 78 13.33 1.71 5.00
CA VAL A 78 12.82 2.98 4.47
C VAL A 78 11.53 2.77 3.70
N LEU A 79 10.48 3.50 4.06
CA LEU A 79 9.19 3.49 3.37
C LEU A 79 9.18 4.56 2.27
N TYR A 80 8.93 4.13 1.03
CA TYR A 80 8.95 4.98 -0.17
C TYR A 80 7.56 5.20 -0.74
N PHE A 81 7.36 6.42 -1.22
CA PHE A 81 6.14 6.94 -1.83
C PHE A 81 6.50 7.84 -3.02
N ASP A 82 5.48 8.34 -3.71
CA ASP A 82 5.63 9.35 -4.75
C ASP A 82 4.56 10.45 -4.65
N THR A 83 4.82 11.54 -5.35
CA THR A 83 3.84 12.58 -5.64
C THR A 83 4.17 13.26 -6.96
N VAL A 84 3.30 14.16 -7.39
CA VAL A 84 3.47 14.90 -8.63
C VAL A 84 3.76 16.37 -8.30
N THR A 85 4.77 16.96 -8.92
CA THR A 85 5.32 18.27 -8.59
C THR A 85 4.32 19.44 -8.74
N PHE A 86 3.28 19.29 -9.57
CA PHE A 86 2.24 20.32 -9.72
C PHE A 86 1.04 20.10 -8.77
N TYR A 87 1.00 19.01 -7.98
CA TYR A 87 -0.06 18.82 -6.99
C TYR A 87 0.11 19.78 -5.81
N THR A 88 -1.02 20.18 -5.22
CA THR A 88 -1.02 21.03 -4.02
C THR A 88 -0.32 20.33 -2.85
N SER A 89 -0.47 19.00 -2.73
CA SER A 89 0.21 18.19 -1.72
C SER A 89 1.73 18.31 -1.74
N TYR A 90 2.34 18.40 -2.92
CA TYR A 90 3.78 18.61 -3.03
C TYR A 90 4.20 19.94 -2.37
N ARG A 91 3.48 21.03 -2.65
CA ARG A 91 3.75 22.35 -2.05
C ARG A 91 3.47 22.38 -0.56
N GLU A 92 2.42 21.70 -0.11
CA GLU A 92 2.09 21.56 1.31
C GLU A 92 3.22 20.85 2.07
N LEU A 93 3.72 19.74 1.54
CA LEU A 93 4.82 18.98 2.12
C LEU A 93 6.18 19.70 2.03
N GLN A 94 6.38 20.58 1.05
CA GLN A 94 7.56 21.46 1.04
C GLN A 94 7.51 22.51 2.15
N ALA A 95 6.31 23.03 2.46
CA ALA A 95 6.12 24.02 3.51
C ALA A 95 6.07 23.40 4.92
N HIS A 96 5.46 22.21 5.03
CA HIS A 96 5.22 21.47 6.27
C HIS A 96 5.50 19.98 6.03
N PRO A 97 6.75 19.51 6.21
CA PRO A 97 7.21 18.21 5.76
C PRO A 97 6.74 17.04 6.64
N TYR A 98 5.58 17.12 7.26
CA TYR A 98 5.02 16.04 8.06
C TYR A 98 3.73 15.53 7.44
N ILE A 99 3.61 14.19 7.41
CA ILE A 99 2.43 13.50 6.90
C ILE A 99 1.94 12.52 7.95
N GLN A 100 0.63 12.29 7.97
CA GLN A 100 0.03 11.17 8.68
C GLN A 100 -0.78 10.33 7.70
N LEU A 101 -0.55 9.02 7.72
CA LEU A 101 -1.26 8.04 6.91
C LEU A 101 -2.13 7.17 7.79
N CYS A 102 -3.28 6.75 7.27
CA CYS A 102 -4.16 5.81 7.95
C CYS A 102 -4.80 4.87 6.92
N VAL A 103 -4.88 3.60 7.29
CA VAL A 103 -5.73 2.61 6.65
C VAL A 103 -6.58 1.95 7.72
N CYS A 104 -7.84 1.68 7.42
CA CYS A 104 -8.78 1.08 8.36
C CYS A 104 -9.56 -0.04 7.67
N ASP A 105 -9.61 -1.18 8.33
CA ASP A 105 -10.57 -2.23 8.02
C ASP A 105 -11.87 -2.00 8.80
N GLN A 106 -12.99 -1.99 8.07
CA GLN A 106 -14.31 -1.67 8.66
C GLN A 106 -14.93 -2.86 9.41
N GLU A 107 -14.61 -4.09 9.05
CA GLU A 107 -15.21 -5.28 9.64
C GLU A 107 -14.71 -5.51 11.06
N THR A 108 -13.40 -5.39 11.25
CA THR A 108 -12.75 -5.56 12.55
C THR A 108 -12.53 -4.25 13.30
N MET A 109 -12.82 -3.11 12.66
CA MET A 109 -12.47 -1.77 13.16
C MET A 109 -11.00 -1.69 13.59
N THR A 110 -10.15 -2.33 12.78
CA THR A 110 -8.70 -2.35 12.96
C THR A 110 -8.08 -1.31 12.04
N TYR A 111 -7.13 -0.54 12.56
CA TYR A 111 -6.42 0.43 11.74
C TYR A 111 -4.90 0.40 11.98
N VAL A 112 -4.16 0.77 10.95
CA VAL A 112 -2.75 1.17 11.05
C VAL A 112 -2.66 2.65 10.75
N ARG A 113 -2.03 3.38 11.66
CA ARG A 113 -1.71 4.79 11.51
C ARG A 113 -0.20 4.97 11.55
N LEU A 114 0.32 5.76 10.62
CA LEU A 114 1.72 6.06 10.51
C LEU A 114 1.91 7.57 10.40
N SER A 115 2.87 8.14 11.11
CA SER A 115 3.29 9.52 10.95
C SER A 115 4.79 9.58 10.69
N GLY A 116 5.23 10.56 9.92
CA GLY A 116 6.65 10.72 9.62
C GLY A 116 6.94 12.04 8.92
N LYS A 117 8.23 12.35 8.85
CA LYS A 117 8.76 13.50 8.11
C LYS A 117 9.09 13.10 6.68
N VAL A 118 8.57 13.84 5.73
CA VAL A 118 8.77 13.64 4.29
C VAL A 118 10.10 14.21 3.86
N ASN A 119 10.85 13.42 3.12
CA ASN A 119 12.10 13.80 2.47
C ASN A 119 11.99 13.50 0.98
N PHE A 120 11.99 14.53 0.13
CA PHE A 120 11.91 14.35 -1.30
C PHE A 120 13.23 13.83 -1.89
N THR A 121 13.13 13.01 -2.93
CA THR A 121 14.29 12.51 -3.68
C THR A 121 14.05 12.59 -5.18
N THR A 122 15.09 12.99 -5.89
CA THR A 122 15.16 12.98 -7.35
C THR A 122 15.97 11.80 -7.89
N ASP A 123 16.29 10.84 -7.03
CA ASP A 123 17.00 9.63 -7.43
C ASP A 123 16.14 8.85 -8.43
N GLN A 124 16.65 8.72 -9.65
CA GLN A 124 15.93 8.09 -10.74
C GLN A 124 15.64 6.61 -10.46
N SER A 125 16.51 5.93 -9.74
CA SER A 125 16.30 4.52 -9.39
C SER A 125 15.09 4.34 -8.47
N ILE A 126 14.89 5.26 -7.53
CA ILE A 126 13.71 5.28 -6.66
C ILE A 126 12.44 5.61 -7.45
N ILE A 127 12.51 6.62 -8.33
CA ILE A 127 11.38 7.00 -9.19
C ILE A 127 10.99 5.84 -10.11
N ASP A 128 11.95 5.15 -10.73
CA ASP A 128 11.70 4.00 -11.59
C ASP A 128 10.98 2.88 -10.84
N ARG A 129 11.40 2.59 -9.63
CA ARG A 129 10.74 1.60 -8.76
C ARG A 129 9.32 2.01 -8.34
N CYS A 130 9.07 3.31 -8.13
CA CYS A 130 7.70 3.78 -7.90
C CYS A 130 6.79 3.46 -9.09
N PHE A 131 7.29 3.63 -10.33
CA PHE A 131 6.56 3.26 -11.54
C PHE A 131 6.36 1.76 -11.68
N GLU A 132 7.35 0.94 -11.33
CA GLU A 132 7.26 -0.53 -11.33
C GLU A 132 6.23 -1.02 -10.31
N ALA A 133 6.17 -0.40 -9.14
CA ALA A 133 5.26 -0.76 -8.06
C ALA A 133 3.79 -0.35 -8.33
N SER A 134 3.55 0.62 -9.24
CA SER A 134 2.21 1.18 -9.45
C SER A 134 1.79 1.20 -10.92
N PRO A 135 0.93 0.26 -11.36
CA PRO A 135 0.30 0.32 -12.68
C PRO A 135 -0.51 1.60 -12.90
N VAL A 136 -1.11 2.16 -11.85
CA VAL A 136 -1.88 3.41 -11.92
C VAL A 136 -0.96 4.59 -12.23
N LEU A 137 0.16 4.71 -11.52
CA LEU A 137 1.17 5.75 -11.78
C LEU A 137 1.69 5.63 -13.22
N THR A 138 2.03 4.42 -13.65
CA THR A 138 2.50 4.14 -15.01
C THR A 138 1.45 4.51 -16.07
N SER A 139 0.19 4.20 -15.85
CA SER A 139 -0.91 4.55 -16.76
C SER A 139 -1.11 6.05 -16.88
N GLN A 140 -0.98 6.80 -15.77
CA GLN A 140 -1.25 8.23 -15.76
C GLN A 140 -0.05 9.07 -16.19
N PHE A 141 1.15 8.70 -15.76
CA PHE A 141 2.35 9.53 -15.90
C PHE A 141 3.51 8.84 -16.62
N GLY A 142 3.34 7.64 -17.20
CA GLY A 142 4.40 6.92 -17.90
C GLY A 142 5.08 7.72 -19.02
N ASN A 143 4.33 8.61 -19.69
CA ASN A 143 4.83 9.52 -20.73
C ASN A 143 5.29 10.90 -20.19
N HIS A 144 5.15 11.16 -18.90
CA HIS A 144 5.47 12.43 -18.23
C HIS A 144 6.15 12.16 -16.88
N ARG A 145 7.16 11.28 -16.90
CA ARG A 145 7.86 10.85 -15.68
C ARG A 145 8.60 11.99 -14.99
N ASP A 146 8.96 13.03 -15.73
CA ASP A 146 9.64 14.23 -15.27
C ASP A 146 8.85 15.06 -14.24
N VAL A 147 7.53 14.89 -14.18
CA VAL A 147 6.68 15.54 -13.15
C VAL A 147 6.55 14.75 -11.87
N VAL A 148 6.99 13.48 -11.84
CA VAL A 148 6.90 12.62 -10.66
C VAL A 148 8.16 12.77 -9.82
N ILE A 149 7.99 12.89 -8.52
CA ILE A 149 9.06 12.94 -7.53
C ILE A 149 8.82 11.88 -6.46
N GLY A 150 9.88 11.13 -6.11
CA GLY A 150 9.85 10.20 -5.00
C GLY A 150 9.96 10.93 -3.66
N TYR A 151 9.48 10.29 -2.61
CA TYR A 151 9.80 10.70 -1.25
C TYR A 151 9.85 9.50 -0.31
N TYR A 152 10.55 9.66 0.78
CA TYR A 152 10.65 8.68 1.85
C TYR A 152 10.38 9.34 3.22
N LEU A 153 10.12 8.51 4.22
CA LEU A 153 9.83 8.99 5.56
C LEU A 153 10.99 8.75 6.51
N THR A 154 11.25 9.73 7.37
CA THR A 154 12.09 9.66 8.57
C THR A 154 11.27 10.01 9.81
N GLU A 155 11.82 9.84 10.99
CA GLU A 155 11.13 10.13 12.27
C GLU A 155 9.78 9.38 12.37
N VAL A 156 9.75 8.12 11.91
CA VAL A 156 8.50 7.39 11.71
C VAL A 156 7.97 6.82 13.02
N TRP A 157 6.70 7.09 13.30
CA TRP A 157 5.91 6.43 14.33
C TRP A 157 4.74 5.69 13.70
N ALA A 158 4.56 4.44 14.12
CA ALA A 158 3.47 3.60 13.67
C ALA A 158 2.64 3.11 14.84
N GLU A 159 1.34 2.95 14.63
CA GLU A 159 0.38 2.43 15.57
C GLU A 159 -0.51 1.42 14.85
N PHE A 160 -0.70 0.27 15.46
CA PHE A 160 -1.72 -0.70 15.14
C PHE A 160 -2.72 -0.73 16.28
N ALA A 161 -3.99 -0.48 15.99
CA ALA A 161 -5.05 -0.54 16.98
C ALA A 161 -6.29 -1.23 16.43
N SER A 162 -6.97 -1.98 17.30
CA SER A 162 -8.17 -2.74 16.96
C SER A 162 -9.21 -2.64 18.07
N PHE A 163 -10.47 -2.71 17.69
CA PHE A 163 -11.58 -2.91 18.61
C PHE A 163 -11.89 -4.41 18.85
N SER A 164 -11.22 -5.31 18.13
CA SER A 164 -11.31 -6.74 18.38
C SER A 164 -10.45 -7.14 19.59
N ASP A 165 -11.03 -7.86 20.55
CA ASP A 165 -10.29 -8.42 21.70
C ASP A 165 -9.27 -9.50 21.29
N GLU A 166 -9.32 -9.96 20.05
CA GLU A 166 -8.41 -10.97 19.50
C GLU A 166 -7.10 -10.40 18.96
N LEU A 167 -6.99 -9.06 18.84
CA LEU A 167 -5.85 -8.37 18.29
C LEU A 167 -5.20 -7.43 19.30
N PRO A 168 -3.86 -7.28 19.31
CA PRO A 168 -3.19 -6.38 20.23
C PRO A 168 -3.35 -4.92 19.79
N ASN A 169 -3.14 -4.00 20.74
CA ASN A 169 -2.82 -2.60 20.42
C ASN A 169 -1.32 -2.40 20.60
N LYS A 170 -0.64 -1.88 19.59
CA LYS A 170 0.82 -1.72 19.55
C LYS A 170 1.21 -0.39 18.95
N SER A 171 2.37 0.13 19.36
CA SER A 171 2.99 1.29 18.72
C SER A 171 4.50 1.12 18.67
N TRP A 172 5.10 1.66 17.61
CA TRP A 172 6.55 1.55 17.36
C TRP A 172 7.13 2.87 16.88
N LYS A 173 8.37 3.12 17.25
CA LYS A 173 9.23 4.06 16.56
C LYS A 173 10.04 3.26 15.53
N LEU A 174 9.82 3.53 14.26
CA LEU A 174 10.52 2.84 13.17
C LEU A 174 11.75 3.67 12.80
N LEU A 175 12.93 3.12 13.08
CA LEU A 175 14.20 3.76 12.74
C LEU A 175 14.72 3.18 11.42
N ASN A 176 15.17 4.05 10.54
CA ASN A 176 15.79 3.67 9.29
C ASN A 176 17.20 4.26 9.16
N LYS A 177 17.89 3.95 8.06
CA LYS A 177 19.28 4.37 7.83
C LYS A 177 19.51 5.89 7.86
N TYR A 178 18.47 6.67 7.58
CA TYR A 178 18.55 8.14 7.58
C TYR A 178 18.31 8.75 8.95
N ASP A 179 17.67 8.02 9.90
CA ASP A 179 17.47 8.46 11.28
C ASP A 179 18.74 8.27 12.15
N ILE A 180 19.69 7.48 11.68
CA ILE A 180 20.89 7.09 12.45
C ILE A 180 22.12 7.97 12.07
N ALA A 181 21.99 8.77 11.02
CA ALA A 181 23.11 9.53 10.44
C ALA A 181 23.33 10.91 11.05
N GLU A 182 22.64 11.27 12.18
CA GLU A 182 22.85 12.53 12.90
C GLU A 182 23.74 12.37 14.13
#